data_dc0a562c522e257465c3fc674a8e83c8
#
_entry.id   dc0a562c522e257465c3fc674a8e83c8
#
_cell.length_a   1.000
_cell.length_b   1.000
_cell.length_c   1.000
_cell.angle_alpha   90.00
_cell.angle_beta   90.00
_cell.angle_gamma   90.00
#
_symmetry.space_group_name_H-M   'P 1'
#
loop_
_entity.id
_entity.type
_entity.pdbx_description
1 polymer ?
#
loop_
_entity_poly.entity_id
_entity_poly.type
_entity_poly.pdbx_seq_one_letter_code
_entity_poly.pdbx_strand_id
1 'polypeptide(L)'
;MKGEYYKTKASVEEYIKLAKDVNGKQLIEKFKQTLPSNSTILEIGSGPGTDWKILNEFYDVTGSDNSNEFLNYLVSKNPKGKFLELDAISLKTNMKFDGIYSNKVLHHLKDSELIDSVKRQNEILNSNGIICHSFWKGNGSEIFKGLFVNYHSIQTLTKAYKNYFEILSIEEYKEFDENDSLLLLARKI
;
A
#
# COMPACT_ATOMS: atom_id res chain seq x y z
N MET A 1 -15.56 3.89 10.87
CA MET A 1 -14.97 5.15 11.36
C MET A 1 -13.65 5.34 10.61
N LYS A 2 -13.55 6.33 9.77
CA LYS A 2 -12.28 6.69 9.11
C LYS A 2 -11.33 7.13 10.22
N GLY A 3 -10.20 6.44 10.36
CA GLY A 3 -9.25 6.65 11.44
C GLY A 3 -8.83 8.11 11.56
N GLU A 4 -9.12 8.75 12.69
CA GLU A 4 -8.71 10.13 12.97
C GLU A 4 -7.23 10.22 13.33
N TYR A 5 -6.55 9.08 13.53
CA TYR A 5 -5.19 9.01 14.03
C TYR A 5 -4.18 9.76 13.14
N TYR A 6 -4.37 9.77 11.83
CA TYR A 6 -3.45 10.44 10.89
C TYR A 6 -3.91 11.83 10.43
N LYS A 7 -4.89 12.44 11.11
CA LYS A 7 -5.49 13.72 10.68
C LYS A 7 -4.91 14.95 11.36
N THR A 8 -4.07 14.78 12.36
CA THR A 8 -3.47 15.91 13.09
C THR A 8 -1.96 15.91 12.91
N LYS A 9 -1.37 17.11 12.89
CA LYS A 9 0.09 17.26 12.81
C LYS A 9 0.81 16.51 13.92
N ALA A 10 0.27 16.53 15.15
CA ALA A 10 0.87 15.85 16.29
C ALA A 10 0.90 14.33 16.11
N SER A 11 -0.20 13.71 15.65
CA SER A 11 -0.25 12.27 15.42
C SER A 11 0.63 11.83 14.24
N VAL A 12 0.74 12.64 13.21
CA VAL A 12 1.65 12.39 12.09
C VAL A 12 3.12 12.47 12.54
N GLU A 13 3.49 13.49 13.33
CA GLU A 13 4.84 13.60 13.89
C GLU A 13 5.19 12.43 14.83
N GLU A 14 4.22 11.96 15.63
CA GLU A 14 4.38 10.76 16.46
C GLU A 14 4.63 9.53 15.59
N TYR A 15 3.79 9.30 14.58
CA TYR A 15 3.94 8.17 13.66
C TYR A 15 5.28 8.18 12.93
N ILE A 16 5.74 9.34 12.42
CA ILE A 16 7.04 9.48 11.76
C ILE A 16 8.19 9.04 12.67
N LYS A 17 8.11 9.35 13.97
CA LYS A 17 9.12 8.92 14.95
C LYS A 17 9.08 7.40 15.17
N LEU A 18 7.88 6.82 15.27
CA LEU A 18 7.71 5.38 15.48
C LEU A 18 8.12 4.55 14.25
N ALA A 19 7.86 5.06 13.05
CA ALA A 19 8.15 4.39 11.79
C ALA A 19 9.57 4.65 11.24
N LYS A 20 10.44 5.34 11.99
CA LYS A 20 11.74 5.85 11.50
C LYS A 20 12.64 4.78 10.89
N ASP A 21 12.65 3.58 11.48
CA ASP A 21 13.53 2.48 11.07
C ASP A 21 12.77 1.35 10.34
N VAL A 22 11.47 1.56 10.07
CA VAL A 22 10.63 0.60 9.35
C VAL A 22 10.55 1.01 7.88
N ASN A 23 10.85 0.08 6.98
CA ASN A 23 10.74 0.30 5.54
C ASN A 23 10.46 -1.00 4.79
N GLY A 24 9.89 -0.86 3.60
CA GLY A 24 9.52 -1.97 2.72
C GLY A 24 10.64 -2.42 1.76
N LYS A 25 11.92 -2.16 2.05
CA LYS A 25 13.03 -2.50 1.12
C LYS A 25 12.98 -3.95 0.64
N GLN A 26 12.76 -4.90 1.54
CA GLN A 26 12.65 -6.32 1.19
C GLN A 26 11.47 -6.59 0.24
N LEU A 27 10.33 -5.93 0.45
CA LEU A 27 9.14 -6.05 -0.38
C LEU A 27 9.38 -5.43 -1.77
N ILE A 28 10.03 -4.27 -1.81
CA ILE A 28 10.39 -3.56 -3.03
C ILE A 28 11.37 -4.39 -3.87
N GLU A 29 12.35 -5.07 -3.27
CA GLU A 29 13.24 -5.98 -4.00
C GLU A 29 12.49 -7.13 -4.67
N LYS A 30 11.45 -7.68 -4.05
CA LYS A 30 10.55 -8.67 -4.68
C LYS A 30 9.75 -8.05 -5.83
N PHE A 31 9.21 -6.84 -5.64
CA PHE A 31 8.47 -6.12 -6.66
C PHE A 31 9.32 -5.85 -7.90
N LYS A 32 10.58 -5.48 -7.73
CA LYS A 32 11.56 -5.24 -8.81
C LYS A 32 11.82 -6.47 -9.69
N GLN A 33 11.62 -7.68 -9.18
CA GLN A 33 11.76 -8.91 -9.96
C GLN A 33 10.60 -9.13 -10.94
N THR A 34 9.48 -8.44 -10.75
CA THR A 34 8.25 -8.63 -11.52
C THR A 34 7.89 -7.46 -12.42
N LEU A 35 8.48 -6.29 -12.20
CA LEU A 35 8.16 -5.07 -12.92
C LEU A 35 9.43 -4.37 -13.44
N PRO A 36 9.51 -4.00 -14.74
CA PRO A 36 10.67 -3.31 -15.29
C PRO A 36 10.96 -1.96 -14.61
N SER A 37 12.24 -1.59 -14.56
CA SER A 37 12.64 -0.24 -14.12
C SER A 37 12.02 0.84 -15.01
N ASN A 38 11.83 2.03 -14.45
CA ASN A 38 11.16 3.19 -15.07
C ASN A 38 9.66 3.00 -15.34
N SER A 39 9.05 1.91 -14.89
CA SER A 39 7.59 1.76 -14.90
C SER A 39 6.92 2.85 -14.05
N THR A 40 5.68 3.18 -14.39
CA THR A 40 4.85 4.11 -13.61
C THR A 40 4.19 3.39 -12.44
N ILE A 41 4.38 3.89 -11.21
CA ILE A 41 3.89 3.27 -9.98
C ILE A 41 2.95 4.22 -9.24
N LEU A 42 1.84 3.66 -8.73
CA LEU A 42 1.07 4.28 -7.66
C LEU A 42 1.47 3.63 -6.32
N GLU A 43 1.91 4.43 -5.37
CA GLU A 43 2.01 4.01 -3.98
C GLU A 43 0.76 4.44 -3.23
N ILE A 44 0.03 3.49 -2.65
CA ILE A 44 -1.15 3.75 -1.82
C ILE A 44 -0.70 3.86 -0.36
N GLY A 45 -1.00 4.99 0.29
CA GLY A 45 -0.65 5.24 1.69
C GLY A 45 0.84 5.46 1.89
N SER A 46 1.41 6.47 1.21
CA SER A 46 2.85 6.78 1.27
C SER A 46 3.32 7.23 2.66
N GLY A 47 2.41 7.67 3.54
CA GLY A 47 2.74 8.10 4.89
C GLY A 47 3.93 9.08 4.92
N PRO A 48 5.02 8.78 5.66
CA PRO A 48 6.20 9.65 5.70
C PRO A 48 7.08 9.59 4.44
N GLY A 49 6.76 8.74 3.45
CA GLY A 49 7.48 8.62 2.19
C GLY A 49 8.76 7.79 2.27
N THR A 50 8.86 6.90 3.25
CA THR A 50 10.03 6.02 3.39
C THR A 50 10.15 5.08 2.19
N ASP A 51 9.08 4.37 1.86
CA ASP A 51 9.04 3.45 0.72
C ASP A 51 8.99 4.22 -0.61
N TRP A 52 8.30 5.37 -0.66
CA TRP A 52 8.29 6.24 -1.83
C TRP A 52 9.69 6.61 -2.31
N LYS A 53 10.60 6.94 -1.39
CA LYS A 53 12.00 7.27 -1.73
C LYS A 53 12.73 6.11 -2.35
N ILE A 54 12.57 4.90 -1.79
CA ILE A 54 13.22 3.68 -2.30
C ILE A 54 12.65 3.32 -3.68
N LEU A 55 11.33 3.35 -3.83
CA LEU A 55 10.66 3.10 -5.11
C LEU A 55 11.09 4.09 -6.18
N ASN A 56 11.21 5.38 -5.83
CA ASN A 56 11.56 6.45 -6.77
C ASN A 56 13.02 6.41 -7.28
N GLU A 57 13.87 5.55 -6.71
CA GLU A 57 15.20 5.24 -7.25
C GLU A 57 15.11 4.39 -8.54
N PHE A 58 14.01 3.67 -8.74
CA PHE A 58 13.84 2.68 -9.81
C PHE A 58 12.68 2.97 -10.74
N TYR A 59 11.68 3.72 -10.28
CA TYR A 59 10.39 3.90 -10.92
C TYR A 59 9.97 5.36 -11.01
N ASP A 60 9.02 5.67 -11.89
CA ASP A 60 8.29 6.94 -11.88
C ASP A 60 7.11 6.83 -10.91
N VAL A 61 7.31 7.27 -9.65
CA VAL A 61 6.36 7.03 -8.56
C VAL A 61 5.45 8.22 -8.31
N THR A 62 4.16 7.96 -8.33
CA THR A 62 3.15 8.83 -7.74
C THR A 62 2.78 8.29 -6.36
N GLY A 63 3.15 8.98 -5.30
CA GLY A 63 2.73 8.67 -3.94
C GLY A 63 1.30 9.12 -3.71
N SER A 64 0.57 8.44 -2.82
CA SER A 64 -0.74 8.90 -2.41
C SER A 64 -1.03 8.64 -0.94
N ASP A 65 -1.83 9.49 -0.34
CA ASP A 65 -2.33 9.32 1.02
C ASP A 65 -3.71 9.99 1.14
N ASN A 66 -4.52 9.57 2.12
CA ASN A 66 -5.77 10.24 2.45
C ASN A 66 -5.63 11.27 3.58
N SER A 67 -4.42 11.42 4.13
CA SER A 67 -4.06 12.39 5.14
C SER A 67 -3.38 13.61 4.50
N ASN A 68 -4.06 14.76 4.55
CA ASN A 68 -3.48 16.02 4.09
C ASN A 68 -2.20 16.39 4.86
N GLU A 69 -2.10 15.99 6.12
CA GLU A 69 -0.90 16.24 6.93
C GLU A 69 0.31 15.45 6.40
N PHE A 70 0.12 14.16 6.03
CA PHE A 70 1.18 13.40 5.36
C PHE A 70 1.53 13.98 3.99
N LEU A 71 0.55 14.38 3.19
CA LEU A 71 0.79 14.98 1.88
C LEU A 71 1.58 16.29 1.99
N ASN A 72 1.21 17.17 2.93
CA ASN A 72 1.96 18.39 3.23
C ASN A 72 3.41 18.09 3.64
N TYR A 73 3.61 17.09 4.50
CA TYR A 73 4.94 16.65 4.89
C TYR A 73 5.74 16.12 3.70
N LEU A 74 5.15 15.23 2.88
CA LEU A 74 5.78 14.66 1.68
C LEU A 74 6.24 15.73 0.70
N VAL A 75 5.33 16.67 0.35
CA VAL A 75 5.63 17.80 -0.55
C VAL A 75 6.74 18.68 0.02
N SER A 76 6.72 18.96 1.33
CA SER A 76 7.75 19.77 1.98
C SER A 76 9.14 19.13 1.92
N LYS A 77 9.21 17.80 2.01
CA LYS A 77 10.46 17.03 1.96
C LYS A 77 10.93 16.70 0.55
N ASN A 78 9.99 16.58 -0.38
CA ASN A 78 10.23 16.17 -1.76
C ASN A 78 9.48 17.11 -2.74
N PRO A 79 9.93 18.37 -2.92
CA PRO A 79 9.19 19.39 -3.70
C PRO A 79 8.99 19.02 -5.18
N LYS A 80 9.79 18.08 -5.70
CA LYS A 80 9.69 17.58 -7.08
C LYS A 80 8.92 16.26 -7.18
N GLY A 81 8.48 15.71 -6.05
CA GLY A 81 7.72 14.46 -6.00
C GLY A 81 6.30 14.64 -6.55
N LYS A 82 5.73 13.56 -7.05
CA LYS A 82 4.35 13.48 -7.49
C LYS A 82 3.52 12.90 -6.35
N PHE A 83 2.53 13.65 -5.84
CA PHE A 83 1.67 13.20 -4.74
C PHE A 83 0.21 13.52 -5.04
N LEU A 84 -0.69 12.60 -4.65
CA LEU A 84 -2.14 12.72 -4.82
C LEU A 84 -2.86 12.45 -3.50
N GLU A 85 -3.92 13.21 -3.24
CA GLU A 85 -4.87 12.86 -2.18
C GLU A 85 -5.81 11.76 -2.71
N LEU A 86 -5.64 10.53 -2.24
CA LEU A 86 -6.44 9.40 -2.64
C LEU A 86 -6.90 8.59 -1.41
N ASP A 87 -8.18 8.27 -1.41
CA ASP A 87 -8.75 7.27 -0.53
C ASP A 87 -8.45 5.87 -1.09
N ALA A 88 -7.94 4.97 -0.24
CA ALA A 88 -7.49 3.63 -0.64
C ALA A 88 -8.62 2.73 -1.18
N ILE A 89 -9.89 3.04 -0.89
CA ILE A 89 -11.04 2.29 -1.40
C ILE A 89 -11.35 2.74 -2.83
N SER A 90 -11.55 4.04 -3.01
CA SER A 90 -12.07 4.61 -4.26
C SER A 90 -10.99 4.87 -5.31
N LEU A 91 -9.76 5.12 -4.91
CA LEU A 91 -8.60 5.46 -5.77
C LEU A 91 -9.03 6.36 -6.94
N LYS A 92 -9.69 7.49 -6.61
CA LYS A 92 -10.35 8.37 -7.58
C LYS A 92 -9.34 9.14 -8.42
N THR A 93 -8.84 8.51 -9.46
CA THR A 93 -7.91 9.08 -10.45
C THR A 93 -8.21 8.56 -11.85
N ASN A 94 -7.88 9.35 -12.88
CA ASN A 94 -7.92 8.94 -14.28
C ASN A 94 -6.54 8.49 -14.80
N MET A 95 -5.50 8.56 -13.96
CA MET A 95 -4.17 8.07 -14.31
C MET A 95 -4.16 6.55 -14.41
N LYS A 96 -3.24 6.04 -15.22
CA LYS A 96 -2.95 4.61 -15.36
C LYS A 96 -1.53 4.33 -14.89
N PHE A 97 -1.33 3.15 -14.35
CA PHE A 97 -0.05 2.74 -13.77
C PHE A 97 0.34 1.34 -14.24
N ASP A 98 1.64 1.08 -14.32
CA ASP A 98 2.19 -0.24 -14.62
C ASP A 98 2.27 -1.10 -13.35
N GLY A 99 2.33 -0.46 -12.20
CA GLY A 99 2.31 -1.12 -10.91
C GLY A 99 1.61 -0.34 -9.81
N ILE A 100 1.13 -1.06 -8.80
CA ILE A 100 0.58 -0.48 -7.57
C ILE A 100 1.27 -1.15 -6.38
N TYR A 101 1.78 -0.33 -5.47
CA TYR A 101 2.44 -0.76 -4.25
C TYR A 101 1.69 -0.25 -3.03
N SER A 102 1.61 -1.06 -1.97
CA SER A 102 1.24 -0.59 -0.64
C SER A 102 1.88 -1.44 0.46
N ASN A 103 2.33 -0.81 1.52
CA ASN A 103 2.92 -1.47 2.66
C ASN A 103 2.10 -1.19 3.92
N LYS A 104 1.41 -2.21 4.44
CA LYS A 104 0.57 -2.13 5.66
C LYS A 104 -0.47 -0.99 5.62
N VAL A 105 -1.18 -0.87 4.50
CA VAL A 105 -2.25 0.14 4.32
C VAL A 105 -3.61 -0.52 4.14
N LEU A 106 -3.72 -1.49 3.23
CA LEU A 106 -5.01 -2.08 2.85
C LEU A 106 -5.63 -2.94 3.95
N HIS A 107 -4.88 -3.31 4.98
CA HIS A 107 -5.41 -3.97 6.17
C HIS A 107 -6.29 -3.06 7.04
N HIS A 108 -6.31 -1.75 6.79
CA HIS A 108 -7.25 -0.83 7.43
C HIS A 108 -8.65 -0.85 6.78
N LEU A 109 -8.83 -1.62 5.72
CA LEU A 109 -10.10 -1.77 5.02
C LEU A 109 -10.88 -2.98 5.56
N LYS A 110 -12.21 -2.85 5.62
CA LYS A 110 -13.10 -4.01 5.82
C LYS A 110 -13.07 -4.88 4.57
N ASP A 111 -13.48 -6.14 4.68
CA ASP A 111 -13.46 -7.07 3.54
C ASP A 111 -14.18 -6.54 2.30
N SER A 112 -15.36 -5.92 2.47
CA SER A 112 -16.09 -5.32 1.35
C SER A 112 -15.36 -4.12 0.73
N GLU A 113 -14.76 -3.27 1.56
CA GLU A 113 -13.98 -2.12 1.13
C GLU A 113 -12.69 -2.55 0.40
N LEU A 114 -12.06 -3.64 0.86
CA LEU A 114 -10.91 -4.23 0.17
C LEU A 114 -11.30 -4.73 -1.22
N ILE A 115 -12.45 -5.40 -1.37
CA ILE A 115 -12.94 -5.85 -2.68
C ILE A 115 -13.19 -4.67 -3.63
N ASP A 116 -13.79 -3.57 -3.14
CA ASP A 116 -14.00 -2.35 -3.92
C ASP A 116 -12.65 -1.73 -4.35
N SER A 117 -11.67 -1.67 -3.43
CA SER A 117 -10.31 -1.24 -3.72
C SER A 117 -9.65 -2.11 -4.79
N VAL A 118 -9.73 -3.44 -4.65
CA VAL A 118 -9.15 -4.42 -5.61
C VAL A 118 -9.72 -4.23 -7.01
N LYS A 119 -11.04 -4.06 -7.13
CA LYS A 119 -11.70 -3.76 -8.40
C LYS A 119 -11.14 -2.45 -9.00
N ARG A 120 -11.04 -1.41 -8.16
CA ARG A 120 -10.53 -0.11 -8.62
C ARG A 120 -9.06 -0.15 -9.02
N GLN A 121 -8.23 -0.89 -8.30
CA GLN A 121 -6.83 -1.13 -8.67
C GLN A 121 -6.73 -1.77 -10.06
N ASN A 122 -7.55 -2.79 -10.34
CA ASN A 122 -7.59 -3.41 -11.67
C ASN A 122 -7.96 -2.39 -12.75
N GLU A 123 -8.92 -1.49 -12.48
CA GLU A 123 -9.34 -0.46 -13.45
C GLU A 123 -8.23 0.55 -13.77
N ILE A 124 -7.42 0.97 -12.79
CA ILE A 124 -6.36 1.97 -12.97
C ILE A 124 -5.00 1.37 -13.38
N LEU A 125 -4.85 0.06 -13.40
CA LEU A 125 -3.67 -0.61 -13.93
C LEU A 125 -3.72 -0.71 -15.47
N ASN A 126 -2.56 -0.58 -16.08
CA ASN A 126 -2.31 -0.97 -17.47
C ASN A 126 -2.45 -2.49 -17.64
N SER A 127 -2.53 -2.97 -18.88
CA SER A 127 -2.53 -4.41 -19.20
C SER A 127 -1.25 -5.06 -18.67
N ASN A 128 -1.39 -6.24 -18.05
CA ASN A 128 -0.29 -6.96 -17.36
C ASN A 128 0.34 -6.20 -16.19
N GLY A 129 -0.29 -5.14 -15.70
CA GLY A 129 0.21 -4.39 -14.54
C GLY A 129 0.29 -5.27 -13.28
N ILE A 130 1.23 -4.94 -12.41
CA ILE A 130 1.59 -5.74 -11.22
C ILE A 130 1.16 -5.01 -9.95
N ILE A 131 0.63 -5.74 -8.99
CA ILE A 131 0.41 -5.25 -7.63
C ILE A 131 1.36 -5.92 -6.65
N CYS A 132 1.81 -5.15 -5.64
CA CYS A 132 2.64 -5.62 -4.55
C CYS A 132 2.10 -5.03 -3.24
N HIS A 133 1.49 -5.86 -2.40
CA HIS A 133 0.84 -5.41 -1.17
C HIS A 133 1.25 -6.24 0.03
N SER A 134 1.46 -5.59 1.17
CA SER A 134 1.70 -6.29 2.42
C SER A 134 0.52 -6.15 3.39
N PHE A 135 0.31 -7.22 4.17
CA PHE A 135 -0.78 -7.33 5.15
C PHE A 135 -0.28 -7.94 6.44
N TRP A 136 -0.97 -7.68 7.56
CA TRP A 136 -0.80 -8.47 8.77
C TRP A 136 -1.44 -9.84 8.61
N LYS A 137 -0.69 -10.89 8.94
CA LYS A 137 -1.19 -12.27 8.93
C LYS A 137 -1.98 -12.54 10.20
N GLY A 138 -3.11 -13.20 10.05
CA GLY A 138 -3.96 -13.62 11.16
C GLY A 138 -5.41 -13.82 10.74
N ASN A 139 -6.29 -13.78 11.72
CA ASN A 139 -7.74 -13.93 11.55
C ASN A 139 -8.48 -12.86 12.36
N GLY A 140 -9.62 -12.42 11.81
CA GLY A 140 -10.47 -11.43 12.47
C GLY A 140 -9.96 -10.00 12.32
N SER A 141 -10.42 -9.13 13.20
CA SER A 141 -10.08 -7.71 13.18
C SER A 141 -10.09 -7.13 14.58
N GLU A 142 -9.40 -6.02 14.77
CA GLU A 142 -9.38 -5.26 16.02
C GLU A 142 -9.40 -3.75 15.78
N ILE A 143 -9.52 -2.99 16.86
CA ILE A 143 -9.26 -1.55 16.85
C ILE A 143 -7.97 -1.31 17.62
N PHE A 144 -6.93 -0.93 16.91
CA PHE A 144 -5.64 -0.59 17.49
C PHE A 144 -5.39 0.92 17.38
N LYS A 145 -5.22 1.62 18.50
CA LYS A 145 -5.07 3.10 18.58
C LYS A 145 -6.14 3.87 17.78
N GLY A 146 -7.40 3.39 17.80
CA GLY A 146 -8.51 4.00 17.06
C GLY A 146 -8.55 3.67 15.57
N LEU A 147 -7.62 2.88 15.05
CA LEU A 147 -7.59 2.39 13.68
C LEU A 147 -8.19 0.98 13.60
N PHE A 148 -9.03 0.75 12.61
CA PHE A 148 -9.48 -0.60 12.27
C PHE A 148 -8.31 -1.35 11.64
N VAL A 149 -8.02 -2.55 12.14
CA VAL A 149 -7.01 -3.47 11.62
C VAL A 149 -7.68 -4.79 11.29
N ASN A 150 -7.58 -5.23 10.04
CA ASN A 150 -8.08 -6.50 9.55
C ASN A 150 -6.90 -7.42 9.30
N TYR A 151 -6.92 -8.60 9.90
CA TYR A 151 -5.92 -9.62 9.69
C TYR A 151 -6.31 -10.53 8.52
N HIS A 152 -5.33 -10.96 7.76
CA HIS A 152 -5.57 -11.76 6.56
C HIS A 152 -4.83 -13.10 6.60
N SER A 153 -5.42 -14.09 5.94
CA SER A 153 -4.78 -15.36 5.60
C SER A 153 -4.52 -15.42 4.10
N ILE A 154 -3.71 -16.39 3.66
CA ILE A 154 -3.50 -16.68 2.23
C ILE A 154 -4.86 -16.91 1.54
N GLN A 155 -5.77 -17.63 2.19
CA GLN A 155 -7.09 -17.95 1.65
C GLN A 155 -7.97 -16.71 1.48
N THR A 156 -7.98 -15.79 2.48
CA THR A 156 -8.79 -14.56 2.39
C THR A 156 -8.27 -13.62 1.30
N LEU A 157 -6.94 -13.45 1.17
CA LEU A 157 -6.35 -12.66 0.10
C LEU A 157 -6.59 -13.30 -1.27
N THR A 158 -6.38 -14.61 -1.43
CA THR A 158 -6.69 -15.31 -2.68
C THR A 158 -8.14 -15.08 -3.09
N LYS A 159 -9.08 -15.20 -2.16
CA LYS A 159 -10.51 -14.96 -2.45
C LYS A 159 -10.78 -13.52 -2.90
N ALA A 160 -10.13 -12.53 -2.28
CA ALA A 160 -10.34 -11.11 -2.59
C ALA A 160 -9.79 -10.74 -3.98
N TYR A 161 -8.65 -11.30 -4.39
CA TYR A 161 -7.93 -10.86 -5.58
C TYR A 161 -8.16 -11.72 -6.84
N LYS A 162 -8.45 -13.01 -6.73
CA LYS A 162 -8.47 -13.99 -7.84
C LYS A 162 -9.41 -13.65 -9.02
N ASN A 163 -10.43 -12.82 -8.83
CA ASN A 163 -11.36 -12.46 -9.89
C ASN A 163 -10.85 -11.36 -10.82
N TYR A 164 -9.79 -10.66 -10.39
CA TYR A 164 -9.21 -9.52 -11.10
C TYR A 164 -7.72 -9.67 -11.37
N PHE A 165 -7.08 -10.62 -10.67
CA PHE A 165 -5.63 -10.79 -10.68
C PHE A 165 -5.25 -12.27 -10.72
N GLU A 166 -4.25 -12.59 -11.53
CA GLU A 166 -3.47 -13.81 -11.41
C GLU A 166 -2.52 -13.68 -10.22
N ILE A 167 -2.67 -14.53 -9.21
CA ILE A 167 -1.77 -14.54 -8.04
C ILE A 167 -0.43 -15.13 -8.47
N LEU A 168 0.63 -14.34 -8.42
CA LEU A 168 2.00 -14.78 -8.68
C LEU A 168 2.61 -15.43 -7.44
N SER A 169 2.46 -14.79 -6.28
CA SER A 169 2.83 -15.37 -4.98
C SER A 169 2.07 -14.71 -3.84
N ILE A 170 1.89 -15.46 -2.75
CA ILE A 170 1.56 -14.94 -1.41
C ILE A 170 2.57 -15.59 -0.46
N GLU A 171 3.50 -14.80 0.05
CA GLU A 171 4.59 -15.26 0.89
C GLU A 171 4.42 -14.76 2.33
N GLU A 172 4.67 -15.63 3.29
CA GLU A 172 4.80 -15.25 4.69
C GLU A 172 6.18 -14.66 4.93
N TYR A 173 6.25 -13.57 5.67
CA TYR A 173 7.52 -12.96 6.04
C TYR A 173 7.47 -12.40 7.46
N LYS A 174 8.65 -12.11 8.00
CA LYS A 174 8.83 -11.49 9.31
C LYS A 174 8.91 -9.97 9.15
N GLU A 175 7.96 -9.26 9.78
CA GLU A 175 8.06 -7.83 10.01
C GLU A 175 8.67 -7.57 11.40
N PHE A 176 8.03 -8.07 12.45
CA PHE A 176 8.47 -8.03 13.85
C PHE A 176 8.64 -9.43 14.41
N ASP A 177 7.63 -10.30 14.26
CA ASP A 177 7.62 -11.69 14.71
C ASP A 177 7.64 -12.67 13.54
N GLU A 178 8.08 -13.91 13.78
CA GLU A 178 8.14 -14.93 12.74
C GLU A 178 6.78 -15.15 12.05
N ASN A 179 6.76 -14.96 10.72
CA ASN A 179 5.57 -15.16 9.88
C ASN A 179 4.33 -14.32 10.29
N ASP A 180 4.54 -13.13 10.83
CA ASP A 180 3.47 -12.21 11.23
C ASP A 180 2.83 -11.46 10.06
N SER A 181 3.38 -11.59 8.86
CA SER A 181 3.05 -10.77 7.71
C SER A 181 2.94 -11.58 6.42
N LEU A 182 2.14 -11.05 5.48
CA LEU A 182 1.93 -11.59 4.13
C LEU A 182 2.35 -10.57 3.08
N LEU A 183 3.09 -11.02 2.07
CA LEU A 183 3.38 -10.27 0.85
C LEU A 183 2.62 -10.90 -0.31
N LEU A 184 1.72 -10.14 -0.92
CA LEU A 184 0.98 -10.50 -2.12
C LEU A 184 1.64 -9.85 -3.35
N LEU A 185 1.98 -10.66 -4.33
CA LEU A 185 2.34 -10.25 -5.69
C LEU A 185 1.32 -10.84 -6.67
N ALA A 186 0.73 -10.00 -7.51
CA ALA A 186 -0.25 -10.47 -8.48
C ALA A 186 -0.25 -9.61 -9.75
N ARG A 187 -0.68 -10.19 -10.86
CA ARG A 187 -0.76 -9.58 -12.19
C ARG A 187 -2.19 -9.36 -12.58
N LYS A 188 -2.50 -8.21 -13.17
CA LYS A 188 -3.80 -7.93 -13.78
C LYS A 188 -4.11 -8.94 -14.88
N ILE A 189 -5.32 -9.55 -14.84
CA ILE A 189 -5.90 -10.39 -15.90
C ILE A 189 -6.83 -9.60 -16.80
#